data_d1386feac8864511994ac2a9ec74351b
#
_entry.id   d1386feac8864511994ac2a9ec74351b
#
_cell.length_a   1.000
_cell.length_b   1.000
_cell.length_c   1.000
_cell.angle_alpha   90.00
_cell.angle_beta   90.00
_cell.angle_gamma   90.00
#
_symmetry.space_group_name_H-M   'P 1'
#
loop_
_entity.id
_entity.type
_entity.pdbx_description
1 polymer ?
#
loop_
_entity_poly.entity_id
_entity_poly.type
_entity_poly.pdbx_seq_one_letter_code
_entity_poly.pdbx_strand_id
1 'polypeptide(L)'
;MKSLLAVIILVCSPLVAAQVSEADKRENPAAAALLDGDKLGAAQALQPGKASDSEGVDFIYPATLRPAYPERKIYYIVSETRFAKPLSEDNTFGGPLVKGTSYARWAEHVSCGRYRMSELFAGVSFDSRHRALKLYESALRHIHYNKNELRTPNDMYAGDPLVKAVCALAQRKQ
;
A
#
# COMPACT_ATOMS: atom_id res chain seq x y z
N MET A 1 15.94 -53.75 -37.73
CA MET A 1 15.86 -52.25 -37.65
C MET A 1 15.02 -51.94 -36.43
N LYS A 2 15.65 -51.47 -35.32
CA LYS A 2 14.95 -51.13 -34.06
C LYS A 2 14.86 -49.57 -33.99
N SER A 3 13.64 -49.01 -34.12
CA SER A 3 13.39 -47.58 -33.95
C SER A 3 13.40 -47.22 -32.50
N LEU A 4 14.35 -46.39 -32.07
CA LEU A 4 14.32 -45.74 -30.75
C LEU A 4 13.37 -44.52 -30.85
N LEU A 5 12.24 -44.59 -30.12
CA LEU A 5 11.41 -43.41 -29.88
C LEU A 5 12.03 -42.61 -28.72
N ALA A 6 12.57 -41.44 -29.01
CA ALA A 6 13.01 -40.49 -28.00
C ALA A 6 11.78 -39.73 -27.45
N VAL A 7 11.42 -39.98 -26.22
CA VAL A 7 10.39 -39.22 -25.49
C VAL A 7 11.05 -37.94 -24.96
N ILE A 8 10.75 -36.81 -25.59
CA ILE A 8 11.15 -35.49 -25.09
C ILE A 8 10.16 -35.11 -23.99
N ILE A 9 10.57 -35.25 -22.73
CA ILE A 9 9.83 -34.73 -21.58
C ILE A 9 10.09 -33.23 -21.53
N LEU A 10 9.13 -32.42 -22.02
CA LEU A 10 9.10 -30.99 -21.79
C LEU A 10 8.83 -30.74 -20.30
N VAL A 11 9.88 -30.46 -19.53
CA VAL A 11 9.75 -30.00 -18.17
C VAL A 11 9.28 -28.53 -18.25
N CYS A 12 7.95 -28.33 -18.23
CA CYS A 12 7.38 -27.01 -17.95
C CYS A 12 7.72 -26.68 -16.49
N SER A 13 8.84 -25.99 -16.27
CA SER A 13 9.10 -25.38 -14.98
C SER A 13 8.01 -24.31 -14.75
N PRO A 14 7.14 -24.45 -13.72
CA PRO A 14 6.25 -23.37 -13.39
C PRO A 14 7.13 -22.17 -13.01
N LEU A 15 6.92 -21.04 -13.66
CA LEU A 15 7.44 -19.74 -13.18
C LEU A 15 6.86 -19.56 -11.77
N VAL A 16 7.64 -19.94 -10.77
CA VAL A 16 7.31 -19.68 -9.36
C VAL A 16 7.44 -18.16 -9.21
N ALA A 17 6.31 -17.46 -9.25
CA ALA A 17 6.28 -16.07 -8.84
C ALA A 17 6.96 -16.01 -7.46
N ALA A 18 7.97 -15.16 -7.32
CA ALA A 18 8.71 -15.01 -6.09
C ALA A 18 7.71 -14.72 -4.96
N GLN A 19 7.51 -15.68 -4.06
CA GLN A 19 6.70 -15.47 -2.87
C GLN A 19 7.54 -14.69 -1.87
N VAL A 20 6.91 -13.75 -1.17
CA VAL A 20 7.53 -13.03 -0.05
C VAL A 20 8.08 -14.04 0.95
N SER A 21 9.39 -13.99 1.19
CA SER A 21 10.09 -14.89 2.09
C SER A 21 9.97 -14.45 3.55
N GLU A 22 10.29 -15.34 4.49
CA GLU A 22 10.38 -14.98 5.91
C GLU A 22 11.53 -13.98 6.20
N ALA A 23 12.55 -13.92 5.33
CA ALA A 23 13.59 -12.90 5.41
C ALA A 23 13.02 -11.52 5.06
N ASP A 24 12.26 -11.42 3.96
CA ASP A 24 11.60 -10.16 3.56
C ASP A 24 10.69 -9.61 4.67
N LYS A 25 9.95 -10.48 5.36
CA LYS A 25 9.06 -10.10 6.46
C LYS A 25 9.85 -9.56 7.67
N ARG A 26 11.02 -10.14 7.97
CA ARG A 26 11.88 -9.65 9.05
C ARG A 26 12.53 -8.31 8.75
N GLU A 27 12.89 -8.10 7.49
CA GLU A 27 13.47 -6.84 7.03
C GLU A 27 12.43 -5.73 6.91
N ASN A 28 11.15 -6.08 6.67
CA ASN A 28 10.04 -5.15 6.46
C ASN A 28 8.88 -5.43 7.43
N PRO A 29 9.06 -5.28 8.75
CA PRO A 29 8.05 -5.70 9.73
C PRO A 29 6.74 -4.89 9.66
N ALA A 30 6.79 -3.60 9.31
CA ALA A 30 5.58 -2.79 9.15
C ALA A 30 4.78 -3.21 7.91
N ALA A 31 5.45 -3.55 6.80
CA ALA A 31 4.81 -4.08 5.62
C ALA A 31 4.27 -5.50 5.87
N ALA A 32 5.02 -6.34 6.62
CA ALA A 32 4.57 -7.68 6.99
C ALA A 32 3.27 -7.67 7.80
N ALA A 33 3.05 -6.64 8.63
CA ALA A 33 1.79 -6.48 9.38
C ALA A 33 0.57 -6.24 8.48
N LEU A 34 0.76 -5.83 7.22
CA LEU A 34 -0.32 -5.63 6.24
C LEU A 34 -0.74 -6.92 5.51
N LEU A 35 -0.03 -8.03 5.72
CA LEU A 35 -0.33 -9.32 5.09
C LEU A 35 -1.65 -9.90 5.58
N ASP A 36 -1.94 -9.73 6.87
CA ASP A 36 -3.14 -10.27 7.52
C ASP A 36 -4.32 -9.30 7.37
N GLY A 37 -5.10 -9.50 6.30
CA GLY A 37 -6.28 -8.68 6.01
C GLY A 37 -7.40 -8.81 7.03
N ASP A 38 -7.53 -9.95 7.69
CA ASP A 38 -8.62 -10.22 8.65
C ASP A 38 -8.53 -9.33 9.88
N LYS A 39 -7.31 -8.90 10.22
CA LYS A 39 -7.07 -7.97 11.33
C LYS A 39 -7.37 -6.52 11.02
N LEU A 40 -7.61 -6.17 9.77
CA LEU A 40 -7.84 -4.78 9.36
C LEU A 40 -9.29 -4.32 9.55
N GLY A 41 -10.23 -5.27 9.65
CA GLY A 41 -11.65 -4.98 9.73
C GLY A 41 -12.28 -4.66 8.37
N ALA A 42 -13.48 -4.06 8.39
CA ALA A 42 -14.21 -3.73 7.18
C ALA A 42 -13.54 -2.57 6.41
N ALA A 43 -13.36 -2.77 5.11
CA ALA A 43 -12.89 -1.73 4.20
C ALA A 43 -14.02 -0.75 3.87
N GLN A 44 -13.71 0.54 3.83
CA GLN A 44 -14.61 1.60 3.39
C GLN A 44 -14.05 2.21 2.11
N ALA A 45 -14.82 2.20 1.03
CA ALA A 45 -14.41 2.85 -0.22
C ALA A 45 -14.28 4.37 0.00
N LEU A 46 -13.23 4.94 -0.54
CA LEU A 46 -13.11 6.38 -0.67
C LEU A 46 -13.97 6.84 -1.84
N GLN A 47 -14.58 8.02 -1.71
CA GLN A 47 -15.26 8.60 -2.85
C GLN A 47 -14.23 8.83 -3.95
N PRO A 48 -14.53 8.45 -5.21
CA PRO A 48 -13.60 8.66 -6.30
C PRO A 48 -13.32 10.16 -6.38
N GLY A 49 -12.08 10.55 -6.08
CA GLY A 49 -11.57 11.80 -6.58
C GLY A 49 -11.67 11.78 -8.10
N LYS A 50 -11.63 12.92 -8.75
CA LYS A 50 -11.40 12.99 -10.20
C LYS A 50 -10.21 12.06 -10.46
N ALA A 51 -10.44 11.01 -11.25
CA ALA A 51 -9.49 9.95 -11.48
C ALA A 51 -8.07 10.51 -11.60
N SER A 52 -7.22 10.17 -10.65
CA SER A 52 -5.82 10.06 -10.97
C SER A 52 -5.77 8.97 -12.04
N ASP A 53 -4.90 9.11 -13.03
CA ASP A 53 -4.76 8.19 -14.16
C ASP A 53 -4.45 6.73 -13.78
N SER A 54 -4.39 6.40 -12.50
CA SER A 54 -4.34 5.05 -11.98
C SER A 54 -5.76 4.48 -11.92
N GLU A 55 -6.07 3.52 -12.77
CA GLU A 55 -7.35 2.80 -12.89
C GLU A 55 -7.73 2.00 -11.61
N GLY A 56 -7.45 2.55 -10.42
CA GLY A 56 -7.68 1.90 -9.13
C GLY A 56 -8.79 2.53 -8.32
N VAL A 57 -9.44 1.75 -7.46
CA VAL A 57 -10.38 2.19 -6.43
C VAL A 57 -9.69 2.12 -5.08
N ASP A 58 -9.70 3.23 -4.35
CA ASP A 58 -9.08 3.32 -3.05
C ASP A 58 -10.07 3.04 -1.92
N PHE A 59 -9.56 2.37 -0.89
CA PHE A 59 -10.27 2.02 0.33
C PHE A 59 -9.45 2.43 1.54
N ILE A 60 -10.11 2.63 2.68
CA ILE A 60 -9.47 2.74 3.98
C ILE A 60 -10.04 1.68 4.91
N TYR A 61 -9.27 1.35 5.95
CA TYR A 61 -9.69 0.46 7.04
C TYR A 61 -9.88 1.27 8.33
N PRO A 62 -11.10 1.80 8.60
CA PRO A 62 -11.33 2.71 9.74
C PRO A 62 -11.00 2.12 11.11
N ALA A 63 -11.03 0.78 11.24
CA ALA A 63 -10.66 0.08 12.47
C ALA A 63 -9.17 0.24 12.80
N THR A 64 -8.31 0.50 11.81
CA THR A 64 -6.87 0.67 12.00
C THR A 64 -6.49 2.10 12.42
N LEU A 65 -7.44 3.04 12.36
CA LEU A 65 -7.20 4.44 12.70
C LEU A 65 -6.80 4.60 14.16
N ARG A 66 -5.60 5.11 14.39
CA ARG A 66 -5.05 5.42 15.72
C ARG A 66 -4.15 6.65 15.68
N PRO A 67 -4.01 7.39 16.80
CA PRO A 67 -3.02 8.45 16.88
C PRO A 67 -1.61 7.88 16.70
N ALA A 68 -0.81 8.49 15.83
CA ALA A 68 0.62 8.20 15.68
C ALA A 68 1.44 9.25 16.45
N TYR A 69 1.12 10.53 16.26
CA TYR A 69 1.71 11.68 16.95
C TYR A 69 0.59 12.63 17.38
N PRO A 70 -0.03 12.40 18.56
CA PRO A 70 -1.23 13.13 18.98
C PRO A 70 -1.05 14.65 19.04
N GLU A 71 0.12 15.10 19.54
CA GLU A 71 0.46 16.52 19.67
C GLU A 71 0.53 17.26 18.33
N ARG A 72 0.70 16.51 17.23
CA ARG A 72 0.77 17.03 15.86
C ARG A 72 -0.46 16.73 15.05
N LYS A 73 -1.47 16.06 15.65
CA LYS A 73 -2.67 15.55 14.97
C LYS A 73 -2.35 14.68 13.77
N ILE A 74 -1.35 13.78 13.94
CA ILE A 74 -0.97 12.80 12.93
C ILE A 74 -1.53 11.46 13.34
N TYR A 75 -2.18 10.78 12.39
CA TYR A 75 -2.85 9.51 12.58
C TYR A 75 -2.25 8.45 11.67
N TYR A 76 -2.16 7.23 12.20
CA TYR A 76 -1.90 6.03 11.42
C TYR A 76 -3.20 5.52 10.83
N ILE A 77 -3.16 5.07 9.58
CA ILE A 77 -4.26 4.38 8.90
C ILE A 77 -3.71 3.34 7.94
N VAL A 78 -4.47 2.29 7.68
CA VAL A 78 -4.22 1.38 6.55
C VAL A 78 -5.18 1.73 5.43
N SER A 79 -4.65 1.87 4.23
CA SER A 79 -5.39 2.01 2.98
C SER A 79 -5.14 0.84 2.05
N GLU A 80 -5.95 0.70 1.00
CA GLU A 80 -5.83 -0.33 -0.03
C GLU A 80 -6.27 0.24 -1.37
N THR A 81 -5.45 0.06 -2.40
CA THR A 81 -5.80 0.38 -3.78
C THR A 81 -6.06 -0.91 -4.54
N ARG A 82 -7.22 -1.05 -5.17
CA ARG A 82 -7.60 -2.19 -6.03
C ARG A 82 -7.60 -1.75 -7.47
N PHE A 83 -6.86 -2.46 -8.30
CA PHE A 83 -6.76 -2.19 -9.74
C PHE A 83 -7.83 -2.98 -10.50
N ALA A 84 -8.43 -2.37 -11.51
CA ALA A 84 -9.42 -3.03 -12.37
C ALA A 84 -8.81 -4.20 -13.15
N LYS A 85 -7.51 -4.12 -13.47
CA LYS A 85 -6.69 -5.18 -14.08
C LYS A 85 -5.34 -5.24 -13.37
N PRO A 86 -4.69 -6.42 -13.32
CA PRO A 86 -3.34 -6.52 -12.80
C PRO A 86 -2.39 -5.58 -13.56
N LEU A 87 -1.47 -4.95 -12.84
CA LEU A 87 -0.48 -4.06 -13.43
C LEU A 87 0.36 -4.81 -14.47
N SER A 88 0.55 -4.20 -15.63
CA SER A 88 1.33 -4.75 -16.75
C SER A 88 2.84 -4.58 -16.58
N GLU A 89 3.26 -3.60 -15.76
CA GLU A 89 4.64 -3.18 -15.56
C GLU A 89 4.95 -2.92 -14.09
N ASP A 90 6.23 -2.91 -13.75
CA ASP A 90 6.71 -2.46 -12.44
C ASP A 90 6.61 -0.94 -12.34
N ASN A 91 6.26 -0.45 -11.14
CA ASN A 91 6.33 0.98 -10.89
C ASN A 91 7.80 1.42 -10.76
N THR A 92 8.25 2.26 -11.69
CA THR A 92 9.63 2.75 -11.74
C THR A 92 10.00 3.75 -10.63
N PHE A 93 9.00 4.32 -9.92
CA PHE A 93 9.22 5.31 -8.85
C PHE A 93 9.51 4.67 -7.48
N GLY A 94 9.71 3.36 -7.44
CA GLY A 94 9.92 2.63 -6.18
C GLY A 94 8.60 2.24 -5.50
N GLY A 95 8.71 1.55 -4.36
CA GLY A 95 7.55 1.04 -3.64
C GLY A 95 7.23 -0.41 -3.99
N PRO A 96 6.10 -0.94 -3.51
CA PRO A 96 5.76 -2.35 -3.66
C PRO A 96 5.06 -2.70 -4.97
N LEU A 97 4.63 -1.71 -5.77
CA LEU A 97 3.87 -1.97 -6.99
C LEU A 97 4.78 -2.62 -8.04
N VAL A 98 4.49 -3.87 -8.37
CA VAL A 98 5.20 -4.66 -9.37
C VAL A 98 4.22 -5.24 -10.37
N LYS A 99 4.74 -5.71 -11.50
CA LYS A 99 3.96 -6.40 -12.52
C LYS A 99 3.13 -7.54 -11.91
N GLY A 100 1.88 -7.63 -12.28
CA GLY A 100 0.94 -8.63 -11.76
C GLY A 100 0.20 -8.20 -10.50
N THR A 101 0.47 -7.03 -9.93
CA THR A 101 -0.25 -6.48 -8.78
C THR A 101 -1.71 -6.25 -9.13
N SER A 102 -2.62 -6.90 -8.41
CA SER A 102 -4.08 -6.71 -8.52
C SER A 102 -4.60 -5.77 -7.44
N TYR A 103 -3.97 -5.73 -6.28
CA TYR A 103 -4.21 -4.74 -5.25
C TYR A 103 -2.98 -4.54 -4.37
N ALA A 104 -2.93 -3.41 -3.70
CA ALA A 104 -1.86 -3.10 -2.75
C ALA A 104 -2.44 -2.51 -1.47
N ARG A 105 -1.87 -2.88 -0.31
CA ARG A 105 -2.16 -2.27 0.99
C ARG A 105 -1.03 -1.38 1.42
N TRP A 106 -1.37 -0.31 2.09
CA TRP A 106 -0.47 0.75 2.49
C TRP A 106 -0.64 1.09 3.95
N ALA A 107 0.46 1.30 4.64
CA ALA A 107 0.46 1.93 5.95
C ALA A 107 0.86 3.40 5.78
N GLU A 108 0.01 4.29 6.24
CA GLU A 108 0.15 5.72 6.02
C GLU A 108 0.06 6.51 7.32
N HIS A 109 0.83 7.58 7.39
CA HIS A 109 0.64 8.65 8.35
C HIS A 109 -0.10 9.80 7.69
N VAL A 110 -1.22 10.21 8.27
CA VAL A 110 -2.05 11.31 7.77
C VAL A 110 -2.06 12.44 8.77
N SER A 111 -1.61 13.61 8.34
CA SER A 111 -1.65 14.84 9.13
C SER A 111 -2.98 15.55 8.95
N CYS A 112 -3.68 15.79 10.06
CA CYS A 112 -4.93 16.54 10.13
C CYS A 112 -4.75 17.93 10.80
N GLY A 113 -3.52 18.33 11.07
CA GLY A 113 -3.16 19.63 11.63
C GLY A 113 -3.22 20.76 10.59
N ARG A 114 -2.33 21.75 10.78
CA ARG A 114 -2.21 22.92 9.89
C ARG A 114 -1.84 22.52 8.45
N TYR A 115 -1.03 21.49 8.30
CA TYR A 115 -0.59 20.96 7.01
C TYR A 115 -1.26 19.59 6.82
N ARG A 116 -2.17 19.51 5.88
CA ARG A 116 -2.90 18.28 5.55
C ARG A 116 -2.15 17.51 4.48
N MET A 117 -1.65 16.34 4.81
CA MET A 117 -0.92 15.48 3.88
C MET A 117 -0.98 14.04 4.33
N SER A 118 -0.74 13.10 3.44
CA SER A 118 -0.46 11.70 3.75
C SER A 118 0.98 11.36 3.39
N GLU A 119 1.56 10.41 4.12
CA GLU A 119 2.87 9.85 3.84
C GLU A 119 2.80 8.33 3.99
N LEU A 120 3.12 7.67 2.90
CA LEU A 120 3.21 6.24 2.81
C LEU A 120 4.58 5.79 3.34
N PHE A 121 4.61 4.92 4.35
CA PHE A 121 5.87 4.43 4.91
C PHE A 121 6.07 2.91 4.80
N ALA A 122 5.00 2.14 4.56
CA ALA A 122 5.10 0.71 4.28
C ALA A 122 3.99 0.28 3.33
N GLY A 123 4.22 -0.80 2.60
CA GLY A 123 3.24 -1.32 1.67
C GLY A 123 3.50 -2.78 1.28
N VAL A 124 2.46 -3.43 0.78
CA VAL A 124 2.52 -4.78 0.24
C VAL A 124 1.63 -4.89 -0.99
N SER A 125 2.15 -5.49 -2.05
CA SER A 125 1.38 -5.79 -3.25
C SER A 125 0.96 -7.25 -3.29
N PHE A 126 -0.20 -7.51 -3.87
CA PHE A 126 -0.80 -8.83 -4.01
C PHE A 126 -1.24 -9.10 -5.44
N ASP A 127 -1.18 -10.35 -5.83
CA ASP A 127 -1.80 -10.82 -7.08
C ASP A 127 -3.31 -11.10 -6.91
N SER A 128 -3.97 -11.51 -7.99
CA SER A 128 -5.40 -11.86 -8.00
C SER A 128 -5.75 -13.12 -7.16
N ARG A 129 -4.75 -13.88 -6.70
CA ARG A 129 -4.90 -15.03 -5.82
C ARG A 129 -4.57 -14.69 -4.36
N HIS A 130 -4.48 -13.42 -4.03
CA HIS A 130 -4.11 -12.92 -2.69
C HIS A 130 -2.71 -13.32 -2.22
N ARG A 131 -1.80 -13.69 -3.13
CA ARG A 131 -0.41 -13.97 -2.79
C ARG A 131 0.37 -12.67 -2.77
N ALA A 132 1.13 -12.45 -1.71
CA ALA A 132 2.00 -11.30 -1.61
C ALA A 132 3.14 -11.40 -2.64
N LEU A 133 3.33 -10.34 -3.42
CA LEU A 133 4.34 -10.25 -4.46
C LEU A 133 5.59 -9.52 -3.97
N LYS A 134 5.41 -8.41 -3.24
CA LYS A 134 6.51 -7.58 -2.76
C LYS A 134 6.12 -6.84 -1.48
N LEU A 135 7.06 -6.76 -0.54
CA LEU A 135 7.01 -5.86 0.62
C LEU A 135 7.83 -4.60 0.34
N TYR A 136 7.43 -3.52 0.94
CA TYR A 136 8.13 -2.24 0.92
C TYR A 136 8.03 -1.58 2.28
N GLU A 137 9.14 -1.08 2.78
CA GLU A 137 9.18 -0.22 3.96
C GLU A 137 10.16 0.91 3.69
N SER A 138 9.71 2.14 3.90
CA SER A 138 10.56 3.30 3.74
C SER A 138 11.65 3.31 4.82
N ALA A 139 12.89 3.51 4.43
CA ALA A 139 13.99 3.74 5.36
C ALA A 139 13.75 4.99 6.22
N LEU A 140 12.96 5.92 5.74
CA LEU A 140 12.49 7.12 6.46
C LEU A 140 11.30 6.73 7.35
N ARG A 141 11.55 5.93 8.39
CA ARG A 141 10.53 5.49 9.36
C ARG A 141 9.90 6.61 10.17
N HIS A 142 10.41 7.82 10.04
CA HIS A 142 9.95 9.00 10.74
C HIS A 142 9.74 10.09 9.71
N ILE A 143 8.53 10.61 9.67
CA ILE A 143 8.28 11.90 9.07
C ILE A 143 9.18 12.88 9.81
N HIS A 144 10.35 13.13 9.26
CA HIS A 144 11.13 14.28 9.66
C HIS A 144 10.40 15.52 9.17
N TYR A 145 9.31 15.86 9.87
CA TYR A 145 8.75 17.20 9.75
C TYR A 145 9.82 18.17 10.23
N ASN A 146 10.75 18.44 9.36
CA ASN A 146 11.61 19.58 9.55
C ASN A 146 10.68 20.81 9.59
N LYS A 147 10.55 21.43 10.77
CA LYS A 147 9.70 22.60 10.98
C LYS A 147 9.92 23.71 9.95
N ASN A 148 11.05 23.66 9.24
CA ASN A 148 11.46 24.67 8.26
C ASN A 148 11.07 24.30 6.82
N GLU A 149 10.85 23.03 6.48
CA GLU A 149 10.50 22.60 5.11
C GLU A 149 8.99 22.65 4.83
N LEU A 150 8.16 22.56 5.87
CA LEU A 150 6.70 22.65 5.75
C LEU A 150 6.17 24.10 5.72
N ARG A 151 6.96 25.04 5.24
CA ARG A 151 6.56 26.47 5.16
C ARG A 151 5.60 26.79 4.02
N THR A 152 5.47 25.97 3.04
CA THR A 152 4.46 26.11 2.00
C THR A 152 3.21 25.35 2.41
N PRO A 153 2.06 26.05 2.63
CA PRO A 153 0.78 25.38 2.70
C PRO A 153 0.55 24.75 1.32
N ASN A 154 0.89 23.48 1.20
CA ASN A 154 0.61 22.78 -0.04
C ASN A 154 -0.86 22.40 0.02
N ASP A 155 -1.74 23.31 -0.42
CA ASP A 155 -3.17 23.04 -0.63
C ASP A 155 -3.41 21.86 -1.59
N MET A 156 -2.36 21.38 -2.23
CA MET A 156 -2.37 20.23 -3.14
C MET A 156 -2.97 18.98 -2.51
N TYR A 157 -2.75 18.75 -1.21
CA TYR A 157 -3.29 17.58 -0.50
C TYR A 157 -4.57 17.85 0.28
N ALA A 158 -4.99 19.12 0.45
CA ALA A 158 -6.24 19.43 1.14
C ALA A 158 -7.47 18.88 0.42
N GLY A 159 -7.34 18.61 -0.89
CA GLY A 159 -8.35 17.98 -1.75
C GLY A 159 -8.33 16.45 -1.75
N ASP A 160 -7.27 15.83 -1.23
CA ASP A 160 -7.06 14.38 -1.24
C ASP A 160 -8.20 13.64 -0.51
N PRO A 161 -8.89 12.70 -1.18
CA PRO A 161 -9.99 11.95 -0.58
C PRO A 161 -9.58 11.17 0.68
N LEU A 162 -8.36 10.59 0.71
CA LEU A 162 -7.83 9.87 1.86
C LEU A 162 -7.68 10.81 3.05
N VAL A 163 -7.00 11.95 2.86
CA VAL A 163 -6.76 12.94 3.92
C VAL A 163 -8.09 13.46 4.47
N LYS A 164 -9.06 13.77 3.60
CA LYS A 164 -10.40 14.21 4.02
C LYS A 164 -11.11 13.16 4.86
N ALA A 165 -11.13 11.91 4.39
CA ALA A 165 -11.82 10.82 5.07
C ALA A 165 -11.21 10.52 6.45
N VAL A 166 -9.87 10.42 6.51
CA VAL A 166 -9.16 10.15 7.77
C VAL A 166 -9.34 11.26 8.78
N CYS A 167 -9.25 12.53 8.35
CA CYS A 167 -9.41 13.65 9.27
C CYS A 167 -10.84 13.78 9.78
N ALA A 168 -11.86 13.46 8.95
CA ALA A 168 -13.25 13.41 9.40
C ALA A 168 -13.48 12.26 10.41
N LEU A 169 -12.88 11.08 10.19
CA LEU A 169 -12.96 9.96 11.13
C LEU A 169 -12.26 10.27 12.45
N ALA A 170 -11.09 10.91 12.41
CA ALA A 170 -10.36 11.30 13.62
C ALA A 170 -11.13 12.28 14.49
N GLN A 171 -11.86 13.22 13.90
CA GLN A 171 -12.72 14.17 14.61
C GLN A 171 -13.90 13.50 15.33
N ARG A 172 -14.44 12.40 14.78
CA ARG A 172 -15.57 11.68 15.39
C ARG A 172 -15.18 10.78 16.57
N LYS A 173 -13.88 10.45 16.69
CA LYS A 173 -13.36 9.60 17.75
C LYS A 173 -12.81 10.38 18.96
N GLN A 174 -12.77 11.71 18.87
CA GLN A 174 -12.45 12.63 19.99
C GLN A 174 -13.71 12.97 20.78
#